data_343a89b024c97b805718f33f5a23f9cf
#
_entry.id   343a89b024c97b805718f33f5a23f9cf
#
_cell.length_a   1.000
_cell.length_b   1.000
_cell.length_c   1.000
_cell.angle_alpha   90.00
_cell.angle_beta   90.00
_cell.angle_gamma   90.00
#
_symmetry.space_group_name_H-M   'P 1'
#
loop_
_entity.id
_entity.type
_entity.pdbx_description
1 polymer ?
#
loop_
_entity_poly.entity_id
_entity_poly.type
_entity_poly.pdbx_seq_one_letter_code
_entity_poly.pdbx_strand_id
1 'polypeptide(L)'
;EMCIRDSMENEQNLMTSNEDNCLLQWGDNADTRNYFYDYLVINRESNLDKLHSAGESILMYMAPYADPRLEKFFTPANAASMPDNFHWAPYWGQPKVSNLPSGVSLSPNPHSGKTADDYSQLQDKFTEQSYAEVIMNYAEVCLLKSELVHKGLGSGSQTAEAYYNAGVNASMAQYGVDGGKVNNYLQTPGIKWNTLTDLTVTEEGEDYYKDFIGIVSSAITSDEPDPIYRQIIMQLSLIHI
;
A
#
# COMPACT_ATOMS: atom_id res chain seq x y z
N GLU A 1 -0.75 -27.50 -1.32
CA GLU A 1 0.31 -27.09 -2.29
C GLU A 1 0.01 -27.61 -3.71
N MET A 2 -0.38 -28.90 -3.90
CA MET A 2 -0.67 -29.47 -5.23
C MET A 2 -1.80 -28.73 -5.95
N CYS A 3 -2.93 -28.45 -5.29
CA CYS A 3 -4.09 -27.82 -5.93
C CYS A 3 -3.81 -26.37 -6.39
N ILE A 4 -3.01 -25.61 -5.66
CA ILE A 4 -2.63 -24.24 -6.03
C ILE A 4 -1.74 -24.26 -7.26
N ARG A 5 -0.74 -25.15 -7.26
CA ARG A 5 0.15 -25.36 -8.40
C ARG A 5 -0.63 -25.72 -9.68
N ASP A 6 -1.49 -26.74 -9.60
CA ASP A 6 -2.26 -27.22 -10.76
C ASP A 6 -3.19 -26.14 -11.33
N SER A 7 -3.79 -25.30 -10.44
CA SER A 7 -4.62 -24.17 -10.86
C SER A 7 -3.81 -23.07 -11.56
N MET A 8 -2.57 -22.83 -11.11
CA MET A 8 -1.71 -21.79 -11.67
C MET A 8 -0.97 -22.23 -12.93
N GLU A 9 -0.73 -23.53 -13.10
CA GLU A 9 -0.18 -24.10 -14.34
C GLU A 9 -1.22 -24.11 -15.49
N ASN A 10 -2.51 -24.13 -15.15
CA ASN A 10 -3.58 -24.01 -16.14
C ASN A 10 -3.97 -22.54 -16.33
N GLU A 11 -3.11 -21.80 -17.04
CA GLU A 11 -3.27 -20.33 -17.24
C GLU A 11 -4.56 -19.93 -17.99
N GLN A 12 -5.30 -20.88 -18.56
CA GLN A 12 -6.49 -20.59 -19.39
C GLN A 12 -7.67 -19.98 -18.60
N ASN A 13 -7.67 -20.15 -17.27
CA ASN A 13 -8.75 -19.68 -16.41
C ASN A 13 -8.32 -18.56 -15.46
N LEU A 14 -7.16 -17.95 -15.67
CA LEU A 14 -6.66 -16.85 -14.85
C LEU A 14 -6.90 -15.51 -15.53
N MET A 15 -6.96 -14.45 -14.73
CA MET A 15 -6.97 -13.08 -15.25
C MET A 15 -5.73 -12.84 -16.11
N THR A 16 -5.91 -12.15 -17.24
CA THR A 16 -4.88 -11.85 -18.23
C THR A 16 -4.59 -10.37 -18.37
N SER A 17 -5.50 -9.52 -17.88
CA SER A 17 -5.40 -8.06 -17.89
C SER A 17 -6.28 -7.43 -16.82
N ASN A 18 -6.16 -6.12 -16.63
CA ASN A 18 -7.04 -5.36 -15.73
C ASN A 18 -8.52 -5.35 -16.18
N GLU A 19 -8.81 -5.73 -17.41
CA GLU A 19 -10.19 -5.87 -17.90
C GLU A 19 -10.91 -7.07 -17.26
N ASP A 20 -10.14 -8.02 -16.75
CA ASP A 20 -10.65 -9.21 -16.06
C ASP A 20 -10.86 -8.96 -14.54
N ASN A 21 -10.55 -7.75 -14.03
CA ASN A 21 -10.69 -7.44 -12.61
C ASN A 21 -12.11 -7.70 -12.12
N CYS A 22 -12.23 -8.42 -11.00
CA CYS A 22 -13.50 -8.65 -10.34
C CYS A 22 -13.87 -7.43 -9.52
N LEU A 23 -14.89 -6.70 -9.96
CA LEU A 23 -15.35 -5.46 -9.34
C LEU A 23 -16.75 -5.65 -8.77
N LEU A 24 -16.97 -5.17 -7.55
CA LEU A 24 -18.30 -4.98 -6.98
C LEU A 24 -18.76 -3.55 -7.30
N GLN A 25 -19.69 -3.44 -8.24
CA GLN A 25 -20.28 -2.14 -8.58
C GLN A 25 -21.39 -1.82 -7.59
N TRP A 26 -21.19 -0.79 -6.79
CA TRP A 26 -22.21 -0.25 -5.92
C TRP A 26 -23.21 0.60 -6.70
N GLY A 27 -24.45 0.69 -6.19
CA GLY A 27 -25.50 1.51 -6.75
C GLY A 27 -25.52 2.92 -6.14
N ASP A 28 -26.52 3.69 -6.58
CA ASP A 28 -26.72 5.10 -6.19
C ASP A 28 -27.89 5.34 -5.22
N ASN A 29 -28.49 4.26 -4.69
CA ASN A 29 -29.59 4.35 -3.74
C ASN A 29 -29.21 3.77 -2.36
N ALA A 30 -30.02 4.07 -1.34
CA ALA A 30 -29.74 3.74 0.05
C ALA A 30 -29.48 2.24 0.33
N ASP A 31 -30.10 1.37 -0.48
CA ASP A 31 -30.02 -0.10 -0.24
C ASP A 31 -28.84 -0.75 -0.96
N THR A 32 -28.25 -0.06 -1.94
CA THR A 32 -27.22 -0.63 -2.83
C THR A 32 -25.93 0.18 -2.91
N ARG A 33 -25.87 1.30 -2.23
CA ARG A 33 -24.69 2.19 -2.23
C ARG A 33 -23.53 1.64 -1.44
N ASN A 34 -22.35 2.16 -1.71
CA ASN A 34 -21.12 1.81 -1.02
C ASN A 34 -21.26 1.99 0.50
N TYR A 35 -20.93 0.94 1.26
CA TYR A 35 -20.92 0.97 2.72
C TYR A 35 -20.00 2.06 3.28
N PHE A 36 -18.83 2.27 2.69
CA PHE A 36 -17.91 3.33 3.10
C PHE A 36 -18.48 4.73 2.88
N TYR A 37 -19.32 4.93 1.86
CA TYR A 37 -20.06 6.17 1.70
C TYR A 37 -20.98 6.44 2.89
N ASP A 38 -21.73 5.44 3.33
CA ASP A 38 -22.59 5.58 4.50
C ASP A 38 -21.79 5.88 5.76
N TYR A 39 -20.69 5.16 5.96
CA TYR A 39 -19.91 5.24 7.18
C TYR A 39 -19.04 6.50 7.24
N LEU A 40 -18.37 6.85 6.15
CA LEU A 40 -17.39 7.94 6.12
C LEU A 40 -17.97 9.27 5.65
N VAL A 41 -19.08 9.28 4.92
CA VAL A 41 -19.68 10.50 4.36
C VAL A 41 -20.97 10.85 5.08
N ILE A 42 -21.98 9.96 5.08
CA ILE A 42 -23.31 10.28 5.66
C ILE A 42 -23.25 10.36 7.19
N ASN A 43 -22.61 9.39 7.84
CA ASN A 43 -22.53 9.33 9.30
C ASN A 43 -21.41 10.19 9.88
N ARG A 44 -20.68 10.93 9.05
CA ARG A 44 -19.57 11.78 9.44
C ARG A 44 -19.95 12.88 10.44
N GLU A 45 -21.14 13.45 10.29
CA GLU A 45 -21.62 14.52 11.19
C GLU A 45 -21.93 14.01 12.60
N SER A 46 -22.24 12.72 12.74
CA SER A 46 -22.54 12.09 14.03
C SER A 46 -21.32 11.47 14.72
N ASN A 47 -20.29 11.13 13.94
CA ASN A 47 -19.01 10.62 14.43
C ASN A 47 -17.94 11.68 14.15
N LEU A 48 -17.58 12.38 15.19
CA LEU A 48 -16.69 13.56 15.19
C LEU A 48 -15.28 13.30 14.66
N ASP A 49 -14.90 12.07 14.40
CA ASP A 49 -13.58 11.73 13.93
C ASP A 49 -13.61 11.37 12.46
N LYS A 50 -12.86 12.09 11.66
CA LYS A 50 -12.59 11.78 10.26
C LYS A 50 -11.83 10.46 10.19
N LEU A 51 -12.58 9.37 9.98
CA LEU A 51 -12.08 8.00 10.08
C LEU A 51 -11.26 7.55 8.85
N HIS A 52 -10.97 8.45 7.92
CA HIS A 52 -10.32 8.13 6.65
C HIS A 52 -8.94 8.75 6.45
N SER A 53 -8.28 9.15 7.52
CA SER A 53 -6.88 9.55 7.48
C SER A 53 -5.99 8.38 7.06
N ALA A 54 -4.97 8.67 6.27
CA ALA A 54 -3.94 7.70 5.93
C ALA A 54 -3.27 7.19 7.21
N GLY A 55 -3.23 5.89 7.39
CA GLY A 55 -2.44 5.31 8.47
C GLY A 55 -0.95 5.51 8.22
N GLU A 56 -0.19 5.85 9.26
CA GLU A 56 1.27 5.99 9.16
C GLU A 56 1.93 4.73 8.60
N SER A 57 1.46 3.55 8.99
CA SER A 57 1.99 2.27 8.54
C SER A 57 1.96 2.08 7.01
N ILE A 58 0.90 2.52 6.32
CA ILE A 58 0.85 2.40 4.87
C ILE A 58 1.81 3.39 4.18
N LEU A 59 1.90 4.61 4.71
CA LEU A 59 2.81 5.61 4.17
C LEU A 59 4.27 5.21 4.31
N MET A 60 4.63 4.45 5.36
CA MET A 60 5.98 3.90 5.55
C MET A 60 6.40 2.93 4.44
N TYR A 61 5.45 2.26 3.79
CA TYR A 61 5.74 1.36 2.66
C TYR A 61 5.70 2.07 1.31
N MET A 62 5.11 3.25 1.23
CA MET A 62 4.95 3.98 -0.04
C MET A 62 5.89 5.18 -0.16
N ALA A 63 5.96 6.01 0.88
CA ALA A 63 6.66 7.29 0.82
C ALA A 63 8.18 7.18 0.63
N PRO A 64 8.90 6.26 1.32
CA PRO A 64 10.35 6.10 1.12
C PRO A 64 10.75 5.72 -0.30
N TYR A 65 9.84 5.08 -1.03
CA TYR A 65 10.06 4.66 -2.42
C TYR A 65 9.48 5.64 -3.44
N ALA A 66 8.96 6.78 -3.00
CA ALA A 66 8.25 7.74 -3.84
C ALA A 66 7.18 7.06 -4.72
N ASP A 67 6.38 6.17 -4.10
CA ASP A 67 5.35 5.40 -4.80
C ASP A 67 4.34 6.34 -5.48
N PRO A 68 4.21 6.31 -6.81
CA PRO A 68 3.35 7.24 -7.52
C PRO A 68 1.85 7.01 -7.27
N ARG A 69 1.46 5.92 -6.61
CA ARG A 69 0.08 5.70 -6.17
C ARG A 69 -0.31 6.56 -4.97
N LEU A 70 0.66 7.14 -4.23
CA LEU A 70 0.38 8.04 -3.11
C LEU A 70 -0.58 9.17 -3.53
N GLU A 71 -0.30 9.85 -4.64
CA GLU A 71 -1.16 10.93 -5.14
C GLU A 71 -2.54 10.45 -5.63
N LYS A 72 -2.68 9.13 -5.86
CA LYS A 72 -3.94 8.52 -6.28
C LYS A 72 -4.80 8.08 -5.11
N PHE A 73 -4.17 7.75 -4.00
CA PHE A 73 -4.85 7.25 -2.79
C PHE A 73 -5.12 8.34 -1.77
N PHE A 74 -4.19 9.28 -1.61
CA PHE A 74 -4.24 10.24 -0.51
C PHE A 74 -4.11 11.68 -1.00
N THR A 75 -4.72 12.58 -0.24
CA THR A 75 -4.48 14.02 -0.36
C THR A 75 -3.25 14.40 0.45
N PRO A 76 -2.56 15.50 0.10
CA PRO A 76 -1.52 16.06 0.96
C PRO A 76 -2.05 16.35 2.36
N ALA A 77 -1.20 16.17 3.36
CA ALA A 77 -1.47 16.56 4.73
C ALA A 77 -1.47 18.09 4.90
N ASN A 78 -1.97 18.58 6.04
CA ASN A 78 -1.90 19.99 6.37
C ASN A 78 -0.44 20.41 6.60
N ALA A 79 0.11 21.19 5.67
CA ALA A 79 1.52 21.62 5.69
C ALA A 79 1.91 22.36 6.98
N ALA A 80 0.97 23.12 7.59
CA ALA A 80 1.23 23.85 8.83
C ALA A 80 1.30 22.93 10.07
N SER A 81 0.87 21.70 9.92
CA SER A 81 0.82 20.71 11.01
C SER A 81 1.97 19.72 10.97
N MET A 82 2.58 19.54 9.81
CA MET A 82 3.72 18.62 9.64
C MET A 82 4.95 19.13 10.41
N PRO A 83 5.82 18.23 10.88
CA PRO A 83 7.13 18.59 11.39
C PRO A 83 7.97 19.37 10.35
N ASP A 84 8.80 20.29 10.79
CA ASP A 84 9.75 20.98 9.93
C ASP A 84 10.69 19.97 9.26
N ASN A 85 10.92 20.13 7.95
CA ASN A 85 11.78 19.26 7.14
C ASN A 85 11.34 17.78 7.09
N PHE A 86 10.05 17.51 7.22
CA PHE A 86 9.52 16.16 7.16
C PHE A 86 9.82 15.50 5.80
N HIS A 87 10.55 14.38 5.82
CA HIS A 87 11.11 13.76 4.59
C HIS A 87 10.05 13.22 3.62
N TRP A 88 8.87 12.87 4.10
CA TRP A 88 7.78 12.33 3.27
C TRP A 88 6.74 13.37 2.89
N ALA A 89 7.03 14.65 3.13
CA ALA A 89 6.14 15.71 2.67
C ALA A 89 5.85 15.55 1.17
N PRO A 90 4.62 15.78 0.71
CA PRO A 90 3.52 16.38 1.47
C PRO A 90 2.58 15.36 2.17
N TYR A 91 2.97 14.11 2.35
CA TYR A 91 2.14 13.08 2.95
C TYR A 91 2.56 12.78 4.39
N TRP A 92 1.59 12.78 5.30
CA TRP A 92 1.80 12.49 6.71
C TRP A 92 0.68 11.61 7.24
N GLY A 93 1.04 10.48 7.85
CA GLY A 93 0.11 9.46 8.31
C GLY A 93 -0.29 9.65 9.76
N GLN A 94 -1.51 9.24 10.08
CA GLN A 94 -1.99 9.16 11.45
C GLN A 94 -1.42 7.92 12.14
N PRO A 95 -0.72 8.06 13.27
CA PRO A 95 -0.16 6.92 13.98
C PRO A 95 -1.27 6.14 14.69
N LYS A 96 -1.09 4.83 14.78
CA LYS A 96 -1.92 3.98 15.62
C LYS A 96 -1.45 4.08 17.08
N VAL A 97 -1.83 5.13 17.76
CA VAL A 97 -1.33 5.54 19.08
C VAL A 97 -1.43 4.46 20.17
N SER A 98 -2.38 3.53 20.05
CA SER A 98 -2.65 2.54 21.10
C SER A 98 -1.63 1.40 21.17
N ASN A 99 -0.70 1.29 20.22
CA ASN A 99 0.16 0.11 20.06
C ASN A 99 1.65 0.41 19.90
N LEU A 100 2.13 1.53 20.42
CA LEU A 100 3.59 1.67 20.56
C LEU A 100 4.06 0.56 21.50
N PRO A 101 5.12 -0.17 21.14
CA PRO A 101 5.68 -1.18 22.01
C PRO A 101 6.00 -0.61 23.39
N SER A 102 5.79 -1.41 24.43
CA SER A 102 6.10 -1.02 25.80
C SER A 102 7.57 -0.57 25.89
N GLY A 103 7.80 0.66 26.32
CA GLY A 103 9.15 1.23 26.43
C GLY A 103 9.57 2.16 25.28
N VAL A 104 8.78 2.28 24.21
CA VAL A 104 8.99 3.31 23.19
C VAL A 104 8.26 4.57 23.60
N SER A 105 9.01 5.62 23.89
CA SER A 105 8.47 6.95 24.14
C SER A 105 9.03 7.91 23.10
N LEU A 106 8.13 8.60 22.43
CA LEU A 106 8.49 9.65 21.47
C LEU A 106 8.57 10.98 22.21
N SER A 107 9.74 11.59 22.22
CA SER A 107 9.93 12.89 22.85
C SER A 107 10.90 13.77 22.02
N PRO A 108 10.42 14.88 21.43
CA PRO A 108 9.03 15.34 21.40
C PRO A 108 8.14 14.45 20.50
N ASN A 109 6.87 14.27 20.92
CA ASN A 109 5.89 13.57 20.10
C ASN A 109 5.31 14.54 19.05
N PRO A 110 5.61 14.40 17.75
CA PRO A 110 5.13 15.31 16.71
C PRO A 110 3.61 15.23 16.49
N HIS A 111 2.97 14.17 16.97
CA HIS A 111 1.52 13.97 16.87
C HIS A 111 0.75 14.53 18.06
N SER A 112 1.44 15.13 19.04
CA SER A 112 0.78 15.72 20.22
C SER A 112 -0.13 16.88 19.81
N GLY A 113 -1.42 16.81 20.19
CA GLY A 113 -2.41 17.83 19.89
C GLY A 113 -2.89 17.86 18.43
N LYS A 114 -2.53 16.86 17.63
CA LYS A 114 -3.00 16.72 16.25
C LYS A 114 -4.35 16.01 16.19
N THR A 115 -5.12 16.35 15.17
CA THR A 115 -6.43 15.77 14.86
C THR A 115 -6.36 15.06 13.50
N ALA A 116 -7.39 14.32 13.14
CA ALA A 116 -7.45 13.64 11.83
C ALA A 116 -7.27 14.61 10.64
N ASP A 117 -7.66 15.88 10.80
CA ASP A 117 -7.53 16.91 9.75
C ASP A 117 -6.09 17.34 9.46
N ASP A 118 -5.17 17.02 10.34
CA ASP A 118 -3.76 17.37 10.20
C ASP A 118 -3.05 16.40 9.26
N TYR A 119 -3.58 15.18 9.11
CA TYR A 119 -2.98 14.10 8.34
C TYR A 119 -3.51 14.01 6.90
N SER A 120 -2.80 13.28 6.06
CA SER A 120 -3.27 12.91 4.71
C SER A 120 -4.60 12.17 4.81
N GLN A 121 -5.51 12.49 3.90
CA GLN A 121 -6.83 11.87 3.83
C GLN A 121 -6.92 10.96 2.61
N LEU A 122 -7.80 9.95 2.67
CA LEU A 122 -8.16 9.15 1.50
C LEU A 122 -8.78 10.07 0.43
N GLN A 123 -8.46 9.85 -0.85
CA GLN A 123 -9.08 10.58 -1.94
C GLN A 123 -10.59 10.32 -2.00
N ASP A 124 -11.38 11.37 -2.24
CA ASP A 124 -12.85 11.32 -2.23
C ASP A 124 -13.45 10.24 -3.13
N LYS A 125 -12.78 9.93 -4.24
CA LYS A 125 -13.24 8.91 -5.20
C LYS A 125 -13.48 7.53 -4.55
N PHE A 126 -12.74 7.16 -3.51
CA PHE A 126 -12.89 5.87 -2.82
C PHE A 126 -14.10 5.84 -1.88
N THR A 127 -14.61 7.02 -1.54
CA THR A 127 -15.79 7.17 -0.70
C THR A 127 -17.02 7.61 -1.49
N GLU A 128 -16.97 7.61 -2.82
CA GLU A 128 -18.13 7.88 -3.66
C GLU A 128 -19.21 6.81 -3.50
N GLN A 129 -20.48 7.24 -3.58
CA GLN A 129 -21.63 6.37 -3.39
C GLN A 129 -21.63 5.14 -4.30
N SER A 130 -21.21 5.32 -5.56
CA SER A 130 -21.18 4.29 -6.60
C SER A 130 -19.77 3.83 -6.96
N TYR A 131 -18.78 4.01 -6.06
CA TYR A 131 -17.43 3.55 -6.30
C TYR A 131 -17.41 2.04 -6.55
N ALA A 132 -16.71 1.59 -7.60
CA ALA A 132 -16.52 0.17 -7.89
C ALA A 132 -15.40 -0.39 -7.01
N GLU A 133 -15.76 -1.21 -6.04
CA GLU A 133 -14.81 -1.86 -5.15
C GLU A 133 -14.12 -3.05 -5.83
N VAL A 134 -12.81 -3.14 -5.68
CA VAL A 134 -12.01 -4.21 -6.26
C VAL A 134 -12.02 -5.42 -5.33
N ILE A 135 -12.62 -6.52 -5.76
CA ILE A 135 -12.64 -7.77 -4.99
C ILE A 135 -11.39 -8.61 -5.27
N MET A 136 -10.98 -8.66 -6.54
CA MET A 136 -9.78 -9.36 -6.99
C MET A 136 -9.26 -8.67 -8.25
N ASN A 137 -7.95 -8.53 -8.39
CA ASN A 137 -7.36 -7.85 -9.52
C ASN A 137 -6.24 -8.65 -10.21
N TYR A 138 -5.95 -8.29 -11.45
CA TYR A 138 -4.90 -8.90 -12.24
C TYR A 138 -3.51 -8.70 -11.63
N ALA A 139 -3.28 -7.58 -10.95
CA ALA A 139 -2.03 -7.33 -10.26
C ALA A 139 -1.74 -8.39 -9.18
N GLU A 140 -2.77 -8.79 -8.41
CA GLU A 140 -2.68 -9.85 -7.43
C GLU A 140 -2.30 -11.18 -8.06
N VAL A 141 -2.96 -11.56 -9.15
CA VAL A 141 -2.64 -12.80 -9.90
C VAL A 141 -1.18 -12.80 -10.36
N CYS A 142 -0.67 -11.68 -10.87
CA CYS A 142 0.73 -11.56 -11.28
C CYS A 142 1.69 -11.73 -10.10
N LEU A 143 1.43 -11.07 -8.97
CA LEU A 143 2.30 -11.16 -7.79
C LEU A 143 2.27 -12.55 -7.16
N LEU A 144 1.10 -13.22 -7.12
CA LEU A 144 1.01 -14.61 -6.68
C LEU A 144 1.77 -15.56 -7.62
N LYS A 145 1.74 -15.34 -8.94
CA LYS A 145 2.57 -16.09 -9.89
C LYS A 145 4.06 -15.85 -9.63
N SER A 146 4.45 -14.60 -9.34
CA SER A 146 5.83 -14.28 -8.97
C SER A 146 6.29 -15.08 -7.74
N GLU A 147 5.46 -15.13 -6.70
CA GLU A 147 5.71 -15.90 -5.49
C GLU A 147 5.88 -17.39 -5.79
N LEU A 148 4.96 -17.99 -6.54
CA LEU A 148 4.99 -19.41 -6.85
C LEU A 148 6.25 -19.81 -7.64
N VAL A 149 6.61 -19.02 -8.65
CA VAL A 149 7.83 -19.26 -9.44
C VAL A 149 9.08 -19.06 -8.59
N HIS A 150 9.11 -18.03 -7.74
CA HIS A 150 10.22 -17.77 -6.83
C HIS A 150 10.44 -18.92 -5.84
N LYS A 151 9.37 -19.46 -5.28
CA LYS A 151 9.40 -20.61 -4.35
C LYS A 151 9.59 -21.97 -5.04
N GLY A 152 9.67 -22.02 -6.36
CA GLY A 152 9.79 -23.28 -7.12
C GLY A 152 8.56 -24.18 -7.00
N LEU A 153 7.40 -23.61 -6.70
CA LEU A 153 6.13 -24.35 -6.54
C LEU A 153 5.34 -24.51 -7.85
N GLY A 154 5.81 -23.92 -8.94
CA GLY A 154 5.20 -24.00 -10.27
C GLY A 154 6.16 -23.56 -11.35
N SER A 155 5.92 -24.02 -12.59
CA SER A 155 6.63 -23.55 -13.78
C SER A 155 5.73 -22.55 -14.50
N GLY A 156 5.87 -21.27 -14.19
CA GLY A 156 5.22 -20.23 -14.99
C GLY A 156 5.84 -20.12 -16.38
N SER A 157 5.11 -19.52 -17.32
CA SER A 157 5.63 -19.18 -18.65
C SER A 157 6.72 -18.10 -18.63
N GLN A 158 6.88 -17.42 -17.49
CA GLN A 158 7.80 -16.31 -17.29
C GLN A 158 8.61 -16.47 -15.98
N THR A 159 9.63 -15.62 -15.81
CA THR A 159 10.40 -15.54 -14.57
C THR A 159 9.60 -14.87 -13.45
N ALA A 160 10.01 -15.12 -12.19
CA ALA A 160 9.42 -14.46 -11.03
C ALA A 160 9.51 -12.92 -11.14
N GLU A 161 10.66 -12.40 -11.60
CA GLU A 161 10.86 -10.97 -11.85
C GLU A 161 9.86 -10.41 -12.90
N ALA A 162 9.64 -11.15 -14.00
CA ALA A 162 8.72 -10.70 -15.03
C ALA A 162 7.28 -10.62 -14.51
N TYR A 163 6.84 -11.61 -13.73
CA TYR A 163 5.54 -11.57 -13.06
C TYR A 163 5.44 -10.46 -12.02
N TYR A 164 6.48 -10.23 -11.22
CA TYR A 164 6.53 -9.13 -10.27
C TYR A 164 6.34 -7.77 -10.96
N ASN A 165 7.14 -7.52 -12.01
CA ASN A 165 7.05 -6.30 -12.80
C ASN A 165 5.66 -6.14 -13.45
N ALA A 166 5.07 -7.23 -13.96
CA ALA A 166 3.73 -7.21 -14.51
C ALA A 166 2.69 -6.85 -13.46
N GLY A 167 2.78 -7.39 -12.24
CA GLY A 167 1.90 -7.06 -11.12
C GLY A 167 1.98 -5.59 -10.72
N VAL A 168 3.19 -5.04 -10.57
CA VAL A 168 3.39 -3.62 -10.28
C VAL A 168 2.81 -2.75 -11.39
N ASN A 169 3.10 -3.06 -12.66
CA ASN A 169 2.55 -2.32 -13.81
C ASN A 169 1.02 -2.37 -13.84
N ALA A 170 0.42 -3.54 -13.60
CA ALA A 170 -1.03 -3.71 -13.58
C ALA A 170 -1.69 -2.86 -12.48
N SER A 171 -1.13 -2.88 -11.27
CA SER A 171 -1.59 -2.02 -10.17
C SER A 171 -1.48 -0.54 -10.52
N MET A 172 -0.35 -0.11 -11.05
CA MET A 172 -0.17 1.29 -11.45
C MET A 172 -1.15 1.72 -12.54
N ALA A 173 -1.38 0.87 -13.53
CA ALA A 173 -2.33 1.13 -14.62
C ALA A 173 -3.78 1.20 -14.13
N GLN A 174 -4.17 0.36 -13.17
CA GLN A 174 -5.49 0.37 -12.55
C GLN A 174 -5.83 1.74 -11.95
N TYR A 175 -4.85 2.41 -11.36
CA TYR A 175 -5.01 3.74 -10.75
C TYR A 175 -4.62 4.91 -11.68
N GLY A 176 -4.34 4.65 -12.95
CA GLY A 176 -4.03 5.67 -13.94
C GLY A 176 -2.72 6.42 -13.65
N VAL A 177 -1.70 5.70 -13.21
CA VAL A 177 -0.35 6.25 -13.03
C VAL A 177 0.34 6.36 -14.39
N ASP A 178 1.01 7.50 -14.64
CA ASP A 178 1.78 7.72 -15.86
C ASP A 178 2.93 6.70 -16.03
N GLY A 179 3.10 6.17 -17.24
CA GLY A 179 4.09 5.15 -17.55
C GLY A 179 5.54 5.55 -17.27
N GLY A 180 5.87 6.85 -17.38
CA GLY A 180 7.18 7.36 -17.03
C GLY A 180 7.45 7.26 -15.52
N LYS A 181 6.44 7.59 -14.70
CA LYS A 181 6.52 7.42 -13.24
C LYS A 181 6.65 5.95 -12.86
N VAL A 182 5.92 5.04 -13.53
CA VAL A 182 6.01 3.60 -13.29
C VAL A 182 7.40 3.07 -13.58
N ASN A 183 7.99 3.46 -14.72
CA ASN A 183 9.35 3.04 -15.08
C ASN A 183 10.38 3.52 -14.05
N ASN A 184 10.27 4.74 -13.58
CA ASN A 184 11.15 5.26 -12.53
C ASN A 184 10.98 4.50 -11.22
N TYR A 185 9.75 4.23 -10.81
CA TYR A 185 9.42 3.45 -9.61
C TYR A 185 10.04 2.05 -9.65
N LEU A 186 9.91 1.34 -10.77
CA LEU A 186 10.50 0.01 -10.97
C LEU A 186 12.04 -0.01 -10.96
N GLN A 187 12.71 1.14 -11.09
CA GLN A 187 14.16 1.25 -10.95
C GLN A 187 14.60 1.71 -9.56
N THR A 188 13.67 2.08 -8.68
CA THR A 188 13.98 2.52 -7.31
C THR A 188 14.59 1.36 -6.51
N PRO A 189 15.70 1.56 -5.80
CA PRO A 189 16.24 0.56 -4.88
C PRO A 189 15.15 0.13 -3.86
N GLY A 190 15.03 -1.17 -3.61
CA GLY A 190 13.97 -1.74 -2.78
C GLY A 190 12.69 -2.11 -3.55
N ILE A 191 12.43 -1.47 -4.69
CA ILE A 191 11.34 -1.83 -5.61
C ILE A 191 11.86 -2.63 -6.79
N LYS A 192 12.97 -2.23 -7.37
CA LYS A 192 13.65 -3.00 -8.40
C LYS A 192 13.89 -4.43 -7.89
N TRP A 193 13.58 -5.42 -8.72
CA TRP A 193 13.71 -6.82 -8.36
C TRP A 193 15.04 -7.16 -7.70
N ASN A 194 14.99 -7.88 -6.58
CA ASN A 194 16.13 -8.34 -5.80
C ASN A 194 17.05 -7.21 -5.29
N THR A 195 16.49 -6.04 -4.99
CA THR A 195 17.24 -4.91 -4.41
C THR A 195 16.66 -4.43 -3.07
N LEU A 196 15.70 -5.17 -2.50
CA LEU A 196 15.19 -4.84 -1.18
C LEU A 196 16.31 -5.08 -0.16
N THR A 197 16.88 -4.00 0.29
CA THR A 197 17.71 -3.95 1.48
C THR A 197 16.82 -3.64 2.68
N ASP A 198 17.25 -3.95 3.88
CA ASP A 198 16.57 -3.47 5.07
C ASP A 198 16.33 -1.97 4.92
N LEU A 199 15.12 -1.52 5.24
CA LEU A 199 14.79 -0.10 5.21
C LEU A 199 15.75 0.67 6.12
N THR A 200 16.91 1.01 5.61
CA THR A 200 17.80 1.96 6.25
C THR A 200 17.23 3.34 5.95
N VAL A 201 16.55 3.91 6.94
CA VAL A 201 16.33 5.34 6.95
C VAL A 201 17.71 5.96 6.93
N THR A 202 18.00 6.75 5.88
CA THR A 202 19.27 7.48 5.77
C THR A 202 19.50 8.27 7.06
N GLU A 203 20.75 8.39 7.48
CA GLU A 203 21.19 8.94 8.77
C GLU A 203 20.68 10.37 9.09
N GLU A 204 20.03 11.02 8.16
CA GLU A 204 19.42 12.35 8.30
C GLU A 204 17.92 12.30 8.62
N GLY A 205 17.29 11.13 8.64
CA GLY A 205 15.91 10.97 9.11
C GLY A 205 15.86 11.05 10.62
N GLU A 206 15.09 12.00 11.16
CA GLU A 206 14.91 12.20 12.58
C GLU A 206 14.76 10.89 13.36
N ASP A 207 15.40 10.79 14.51
CA ASP A 207 15.47 9.61 15.38
C ASP A 207 14.10 8.92 15.62
N TYR A 208 13.04 9.68 15.50
CA TYR A 208 11.65 9.25 15.62
C TYR A 208 11.26 8.15 14.60
N TYR A 209 11.50 8.40 13.31
CA TYR A 209 11.16 7.43 12.27
C TYR A 209 12.15 6.28 12.20
N LYS A 210 13.40 6.53 12.56
CA LYS A 210 14.43 5.51 12.65
C LYS A 210 14.07 4.43 13.67
N ASP A 211 13.61 4.83 14.85
CA ASP A 211 13.20 3.89 15.89
C ASP A 211 11.92 3.15 15.51
N PHE A 212 10.95 3.82 14.89
CA PHE A 212 9.71 3.22 14.46
C PHE A 212 9.91 2.29 13.25
N ILE A 213 10.62 2.72 12.22
CA ILE A 213 10.98 1.88 11.06
C ILE A 213 11.89 0.73 11.48
N GLY A 214 12.82 0.94 12.40
CA GLY A 214 13.63 -0.11 12.98
C GLY A 214 12.79 -1.20 13.64
N ILE A 215 11.74 -0.84 14.36
CA ILE A 215 10.80 -1.80 14.98
C ILE A 215 10.01 -2.56 13.91
N VAL A 216 9.46 -1.87 12.91
CA VAL A 216 8.71 -2.51 11.82
C VAL A 216 9.64 -3.36 10.95
N SER A 217 10.81 -2.85 10.61
CA SER A 217 11.83 -3.56 9.85
C SER A 217 12.31 -4.82 10.60
N SER A 218 12.60 -4.74 11.89
CA SER A 218 13.01 -5.89 12.67
C SER A 218 11.90 -6.92 12.80
N ALA A 219 10.65 -6.52 12.94
CA ALA A 219 9.51 -7.44 12.96
C ALA A 219 9.30 -8.14 11.61
N ILE A 220 9.44 -7.42 10.51
CA ILE A 220 9.31 -7.99 9.16
C ILE A 220 10.55 -8.85 8.79
N THR A 221 11.74 -8.45 9.22
CA THR A 221 12.97 -9.15 8.90
C THR A 221 13.21 -10.39 9.74
N SER A 222 12.66 -10.47 10.96
CA SER A 222 12.86 -11.62 11.84
C SER A 222 12.09 -12.87 11.43
N ASP A 223 10.91 -12.68 10.80
CA ASP A 223 9.98 -13.79 10.50
C ASP A 223 10.10 -14.31 9.05
N GLU A 224 10.61 -13.51 8.13
CA GLU A 224 10.80 -13.89 6.73
C GLU A 224 12.18 -13.45 6.21
N PRO A 225 13.15 -14.35 6.17
CA PRO A 225 14.52 -14.02 5.79
C PRO A 225 14.72 -13.81 4.28
N ASP A 226 13.78 -14.25 3.43
CA ASP A 226 13.87 -14.12 1.98
C ASP A 226 13.53 -12.69 1.52
N PRO A 227 14.51 -11.89 1.06
CA PRO A 227 14.27 -10.51 0.68
C PRO A 227 13.38 -10.38 -0.56
N ILE A 228 13.41 -11.36 -1.47
CA ILE A 228 12.57 -11.36 -2.67
C ILE A 228 11.13 -11.63 -2.28
N TYR A 229 10.90 -12.59 -1.41
CA TYR A 229 9.55 -12.86 -0.91
C TYR A 229 8.97 -11.66 -0.16
N ARG A 230 9.74 -11.00 0.71
CA ARG A 230 9.33 -9.76 1.37
C ARG A 230 8.94 -8.67 0.37
N GLN A 231 9.70 -8.52 -0.71
CA GLN A 231 9.41 -7.55 -1.77
C GLN A 231 8.08 -7.84 -2.48
N ILE A 232 7.78 -9.10 -2.77
CA ILE A 232 6.51 -9.53 -3.35
C ILE A 232 5.35 -9.21 -2.38
N ILE A 233 5.47 -9.60 -1.10
CA ILE A 233 4.45 -9.36 -0.08
C ILE A 233 4.19 -7.88 0.14
N MET A 234 5.23 -7.04 0.12
CA MET A 234 5.08 -5.60 0.20
C MET A 234 4.18 -5.07 -0.93
N GLN A 235 4.41 -5.49 -2.17
CA GLN A 235 3.57 -5.06 -3.29
C GLN A 235 2.16 -5.65 -3.19
N LEU A 236 1.98 -6.91 -2.75
CA LEU A 236 0.67 -7.49 -2.48
C LEU A 236 -0.12 -6.68 -1.45
N SER A 237 0.53 -6.18 -0.41
CA SER A 237 -0.12 -5.34 0.59
C SER A 237 -0.58 -3.99 0.04
N LEU A 238 0.11 -3.46 -0.99
CA LEU A 238 -0.18 -2.15 -1.57
C LEU A 238 -1.28 -2.18 -2.65
N ILE A 239 -1.68 -3.35 -3.14
CA ILE A 239 -2.74 -3.46 -4.15
C ILE A 239 -4.15 -3.56 -3.55
N HIS A 240 -4.27 -3.80 -2.26
CA HIS A 240 -5.52 -3.92 -1.51
C HIS A 240 -5.86 -2.67 -0.66
N ILE A 241 -5.43 -1.50 -1.10
CA ILE A 241 -5.73 -0.22 -0.44
C ILE A 241 -7.09 0.33 -0.87
#